data_b03119eee8b9f709a74839e1a85a48af
#
_entry.id   b03119eee8b9f709a74839e1a85a48af
#
_cell.length_a   1.000
_cell.length_b   1.000
_cell.length_c   1.000
_cell.angle_alpha   90.00
_cell.angle_beta   90.00
_cell.angle_gamma   90.00
#
_symmetry.space_group_name_H-M   'P 1'
#
loop_
_entity.id
_entity.type
_entity.pdbx_description
1 polymer ?
#
loop_
_entity_poly.entity_id
_entity_poly.type
_entity_poly.pdbx_seq_one_letter_code
_entity_poly.pdbx_strand_id
1 'polypeptide(L)'
;MAVLAQLEPKAVFHYFEEICGIPHESSDTQAISDYLVAFAKERNLYVRQDTLGNVIIKKPATSGYEDAPVVMLQGHMDMVCEKTDDKEIDFHTQGLDLVLEGNVIHADRTTLGGDDGIAVAFALAILDASNIPHPALEVVITVDEEIGMLGAAGITTEDLQASYMLNLDSEDEGQLLVGCAGGMTAVCHMPIVWEACNLMHPVCMQLSVDGLLGGHSGMEIIKQRANANKTLGRTLKAIQTAADIRLVLIDGGKKDNAIPREAQRVFVVEAEAKDTVKQAVQTLQATISHEYQVSDPDVTLKIKECTEAVAQVMNRASGDAIIDALVLLPNGVQKMSDAMPELVQTSLNLGILTMKEEEVQMGFSVRSSVGSEKNLLALQIRTLCEHLGGQYTESGTYPAWEYKQESKLRDVMVAVYEELYGGKPKLDVIHAGVECGLFMDKMKDLDCVSYGPQMYDIHTPNERLHVDSVQRTWEYTLEILKRLK
;
A
#
# COMPACT_ATOMS: atom_id res chain seq x y z
N MET A 1 -16.76 -33.34 1.10
CA MET A 1 -16.13 -33.77 -0.17
C MET A 1 -15.28 -32.60 -0.61
N ALA A 2 -14.11 -32.86 -1.14
CA ALA A 2 -13.26 -31.80 -1.65
C ALA A 2 -13.99 -31.03 -2.78
N VAL A 3 -14.10 -29.71 -2.64
CA VAL A 3 -14.86 -28.84 -3.54
C VAL A 3 -14.14 -28.69 -4.87
N LEU A 4 -12.79 -28.61 -4.83
CA LEU A 4 -11.94 -28.32 -5.99
C LEU A 4 -11.35 -29.56 -6.67
N ALA A 5 -11.65 -30.77 -6.21
CA ALA A 5 -11.01 -32.02 -6.64
C ALA A 5 -11.11 -32.33 -8.15
N GLN A 6 -12.03 -31.71 -8.88
CA GLN A 6 -12.23 -31.92 -10.32
C GLN A 6 -11.50 -30.90 -11.20
N LEU A 7 -10.89 -29.89 -10.59
CA LEU A 7 -10.19 -28.81 -11.30
C LEU A 7 -8.78 -29.23 -11.69
N GLU A 8 -8.29 -28.68 -12.80
CA GLU A 8 -6.90 -28.81 -13.24
C GLU A 8 -6.21 -27.44 -13.15
N PRO A 9 -4.94 -27.39 -12.72
CA PRO A 9 -4.07 -28.49 -12.33
C PRO A 9 -4.40 -29.05 -10.95
N LYS A 10 -4.60 -30.35 -10.85
CA LYS A 10 -5.07 -31.02 -9.62
C LYS A 10 -4.22 -30.72 -8.39
N ALA A 11 -2.90 -30.74 -8.55
CA ALA A 11 -1.99 -30.51 -7.42
C ALA A 11 -2.15 -29.10 -6.84
N VAL A 12 -2.29 -28.08 -7.68
CA VAL A 12 -2.47 -26.70 -7.24
C VAL A 12 -3.78 -26.53 -6.47
N PHE A 13 -4.91 -26.99 -7.05
CA PHE A 13 -6.20 -26.84 -6.38
C PHE A 13 -6.35 -27.73 -5.13
N HIS A 14 -5.63 -28.87 -5.09
CA HIS A 14 -5.55 -29.69 -3.89
C HIS A 14 -4.87 -28.92 -2.73
N TYR A 15 -3.68 -28.36 -2.98
CA TYR A 15 -2.97 -27.60 -1.95
C TYR A 15 -3.69 -26.31 -1.59
N PHE A 16 -4.30 -25.62 -2.54
CA PHE A 16 -5.10 -24.43 -2.26
C PHE A 16 -6.29 -24.76 -1.34
N GLU A 17 -7.02 -25.85 -1.59
CA GLU A 17 -8.12 -26.29 -0.73
C GLU A 17 -7.63 -26.68 0.68
N GLU A 18 -6.44 -27.31 0.81
CA GLU A 18 -5.84 -27.63 2.10
C GLU A 18 -5.47 -26.35 2.87
N ILE A 19 -4.86 -25.35 2.21
CA ILE A 19 -4.49 -24.06 2.79
C ILE A 19 -5.73 -23.32 3.30
N CYS A 20 -6.79 -23.23 2.50
CA CYS A 20 -8.05 -22.60 2.91
C CYS A 20 -8.72 -23.30 4.11
N GLY A 21 -8.38 -24.56 4.37
CA GLY A 21 -8.82 -25.30 5.55
C GLY A 21 -8.06 -24.96 6.83
N ILE A 22 -6.96 -24.24 6.75
CA ILE A 22 -6.10 -23.87 7.89
C ILE A 22 -6.32 -22.40 8.22
N PRO A 23 -6.65 -22.01 9.46
CA PRO A 23 -6.65 -20.61 9.88
C PRO A 23 -5.29 -19.95 9.68
N HIS A 24 -5.27 -18.78 9.01
CA HIS A 24 -4.01 -18.07 8.69
C HIS A 24 -4.19 -16.55 8.52
N GLU A 25 -5.01 -15.94 9.38
CA GLU A 25 -5.12 -14.49 9.46
C GLU A 25 -3.74 -13.86 9.78
N SER A 26 -3.46 -12.64 9.27
CA SER A 26 -2.26 -11.89 9.65
C SER A 26 -2.10 -11.81 11.16
N SER A 27 -0.90 -11.98 11.66
CA SER A 27 -0.53 -12.15 13.09
C SER A 27 -0.95 -13.50 13.72
N ASP A 28 -1.63 -14.38 13.00
CA ASP A 28 -2.02 -15.74 13.49
C ASP A 28 -1.68 -16.82 12.45
N THR A 29 -0.42 -16.85 12.02
CA THR A 29 0.08 -17.70 10.91
C THR A 29 0.80 -18.97 11.39
N GLN A 30 0.86 -19.24 12.70
CA GLN A 30 1.66 -20.36 13.22
C GLN A 30 1.19 -21.72 12.66
N ALA A 31 -0.11 -21.93 12.52
CA ALA A 31 -0.68 -23.20 12.05
C ALA A 31 -0.27 -23.52 10.61
N ILE A 32 -0.36 -22.54 9.70
CA ILE A 32 0.04 -22.70 8.30
C ILE A 32 1.57 -22.79 8.16
N SER A 33 2.32 -22.04 8.96
CA SER A 33 3.78 -22.12 8.99
C SER A 33 4.25 -23.52 9.39
N ASP A 34 3.64 -24.12 10.44
CA ASP A 34 3.95 -25.48 10.87
C ASP A 34 3.52 -26.54 9.84
N TYR A 35 2.40 -26.32 9.14
CA TYR A 35 1.97 -27.15 8.02
C TYR A 35 3.02 -27.18 6.89
N LEU A 36 3.57 -26.03 6.50
CA LEU A 36 4.62 -25.94 5.47
C LEU A 36 5.91 -26.64 5.91
N VAL A 37 6.27 -26.54 7.18
CA VAL A 37 7.43 -27.25 7.76
C VAL A 37 7.20 -28.77 7.73
N ALA A 38 6.01 -29.24 8.10
CA ALA A 38 5.65 -30.66 8.05
C ALA A 38 5.67 -31.20 6.62
N PHE A 39 5.08 -30.46 5.68
CA PHE A 39 5.09 -30.77 4.26
C PHE A 39 6.50 -31.02 3.71
N ALA A 40 7.45 -30.11 4.02
CA ALA A 40 8.82 -30.22 3.55
C ALA A 40 9.55 -31.42 4.18
N LYS A 41 9.36 -31.67 5.48
CA LYS A 41 9.96 -32.79 6.20
C LYS A 41 9.50 -34.15 5.68
N GLU A 42 8.22 -34.30 5.38
CA GLU A 42 7.65 -35.53 4.81
C GLU A 42 8.25 -35.87 3.44
N ARG A 43 8.73 -34.87 2.71
CA ARG A 43 9.36 -35.02 1.37
C ARG A 43 10.88 -35.03 1.42
N ASN A 44 11.47 -35.01 2.63
CA ASN A 44 12.91 -34.95 2.84
C ASN A 44 13.56 -33.72 2.18
N LEU A 45 12.86 -32.60 2.09
CA LEU A 45 13.39 -31.33 1.63
C LEU A 45 14.04 -30.56 2.77
N TYR A 46 15.05 -29.74 2.45
CA TYR A 46 15.57 -28.78 3.42
C TYR A 46 14.48 -27.78 3.78
N VAL A 47 14.32 -27.50 5.06
CA VAL A 47 13.39 -26.48 5.54
C VAL A 47 13.98 -25.71 6.71
N ARG A 48 13.77 -24.39 6.69
CA ARG A 48 14.06 -23.47 7.79
C ARG A 48 12.79 -22.66 8.09
N GLN A 49 12.36 -22.68 9.32
CA GLN A 49 11.36 -21.75 9.87
C GLN A 49 12.12 -20.75 10.74
N ASP A 50 11.92 -19.48 10.52
CA ASP A 50 12.57 -18.44 11.35
C ASP A 50 11.71 -18.07 12.57
N THR A 51 12.20 -17.13 13.38
CA THR A 51 11.53 -16.72 14.63
C THR A 51 10.26 -15.91 14.40
N LEU A 52 10.03 -15.42 13.20
CA LEU A 52 8.80 -14.73 12.82
C LEU A 52 7.75 -15.69 12.27
N GLY A 53 8.16 -16.90 11.88
CA GLY A 53 7.31 -17.89 11.23
C GLY A 53 7.48 -17.98 9.72
N ASN A 54 8.37 -17.17 9.10
CA ASN A 54 8.69 -17.32 7.67
C ASN A 54 9.25 -18.71 7.40
N VAL A 55 8.89 -19.31 6.28
CA VAL A 55 9.34 -20.67 5.90
C VAL A 55 10.14 -20.62 4.61
N ILE A 56 11.36 -21.20 4.65
CA ILE A 56 12.23 -21.38 3.49
C ILE A 56 12.40 -22.86 3.23
N ILE A 57 12.04 -23.31 2.02
CA ILE A 57 12.17 -24.70 1.57
C ILE A 57 13.10 -24.73 0.37
N LYS A 58 14.09 -25.64 0.35
CA LYS A 58 15.00 -25.79 -0.80
C LYS A 58 14.82 -27.14 -1.47
N LYS A 59 14.75 -27.11 -2.80
CA LYS A 59 14.69 -28.30 -3.65
C LYS A 59 15.86 -28.31 -4.63
N PRO A 60 16.64 -29.43 -4.72
CA PRO A 60 17.74 -29.55 -5.69
C PRO A 60 17.25 -29.43 -7.14
N ALA A 61 18.12 -28.97 -8.03
CA ALA A 61 17.86 -28.93 -9.47
C ALA A 61 17.53 -30.32 -10.02
N THR A 62 16.65 -30.36 -11.03
CA THR A 62 16.42 -31.57 -11.80
C THR A 62 17.55 -31.81 -12.80
N SER A 63 17.67 -33.05 -13.29
CA SER A 63 18.74 -33.45 -14.23
C SER A 63 18.79 -32.53 -15.47
N GLY A 64 19.99 -31.97 -15.72
CA GLY A 64 20.25 -31.03 -16.82
C GLY A 64 20.04 -29.56 -16.45
N TYR A 65 19.83 -29.26 -15.14
CA TYR A 65 19.71 -27.90 -14.59
C TYR A 65 20.69 -27.63 -13.43
N GLU A 66 21.69 -28.52 -13.25
CA GLU A 66 22.60 -28.46 -12.10
C GLU A 66 23.45 -27.19 -12.07
N ASP A 67 23.77 -26.67 -13.27
CA ASP A 67 24.58 -25.45 -13.44
C ASP A 67 23.71 -24.19 -13.64
N ALA A 68 22.40 -24.32 -13.65
CA ALA A 68 21.48 -23.19 -13.84
C ALA A 68 21.44 -22.30 -12.59
N PRO A 69 21.19 -20.99 -12.76
CA PRO A 69 20.98 -20.09 -11.63
C PRO A 69 19.84 -20.55 -10.72
N VAL A 70 20.01 -20.39 -9.41
CA VAL A 70 18.97 -20.70 -8.42
C VAL A 70 17.78 -19.77 -8.61
N VAL A 71 16.57 -20.33 -8.57
CA VAL A 71 15.30 -19.59 -8.69
C VAL A 71 14.57 -19.59 -7.36
N MET A 72 14.15 -18.41 -6.92
CA MET A 72 13.26 -18.23 -5.78
C MET A 72 11.80 -18.20 -6.28
N LEU A 73 10.94 -18.99 -5.63
CA LEU A 73 9.48 -18.83 -5.71
C LEU A 73 9.05 -18.18 -4.39
N GLN A 74 8.36 -17.05 -4.49
CA GLN A 74 8.02 -16.28 -3.30
C GLN A 74 6.54 -15.88 -3.31
N GLY A 75 5.93 -15.90 -2.13
CA GLY A 75 4.60 -15.43 -1.80
C GLY A 75 4.44 -15.35 -0.29
N HIS A 76 3.27 -14.92 0.19
CA HIS A 76 2.98 -14.85 1.62
C HIS A 76 1.92 -15.85 2.05
N MET A 77 1.90 -16.21 3.33
CA MET A 77 0.99 -17.21 3.86
C MET A 77 -0.19 -16.64 4.65
N ASP A 78 -0.13 -15.39 5.03
CA ASP A 78 -1.21 -14.72 5.73
C ASP A 78 -2.27 -14.20 4.75
N MET A 79 -3.45 -13.90 5.26
CA MET A 79 -4.54 -13.31 4.51
C MET A 79 -5.30 -12.28 5.32
N VAL A 80 -5.94 -11.33 4.64
CA VAL A 80 -6.94 -10.45 5.24
C VAL A 80 -8.22 -11.22 5.53
N CYS A 81 -8.70 -11.16 6.78
CA CYS A 81 -9.91 -11.83 7.22
C CYS A 81 -11.08 -10.85 7.35
N GLU A 82 -11.92 -10.81 6.32
CA GLU A 82 -13.14 -10.01 6.27
C GLU A 82 -14.37 -10.88 6.03
N LYS A 83 -15.52 -10.49 6.57
CA LYS A 83 -16.79 -11.20 6.40
C LYS A 83 -17.98 -10.26 6.29
N THR A 84 -19.08 -10.75 5.73
CA THR A 84 -20.36 -10.04 5.78
C THR A 84 -20.94 -10.03 7.19
N ASP A 85 -21.77 -9.05 7.52
CA ASP A 85 -22.35 -8.87 8.85
C ASP A 85 -23.18 -10.08 9.33
N ASP A 86 -23.73 -10.86 8.40
CA ASP A 86 -24.58 -12.02 8.64
C ASP A 86 -23.83 -13.37 8.62
N LYS A 87 -22.51 -13.37 8.39
CA LYS A 87 -21.68 -14.59 8.46
C LYS A 87 -21.12 -14.77 9.87
N GLU A 88 -21.37 -15.93 10.44
CA GLU A 88 -20.73 -16.38 11.68
C GLU A 88 -19.54 -17.29 11.35
N ILE A 89 -18.34 -16.86 11.63
CA ILE A 89 -17.07 -17.59 11.52
C ILE A 89 -16.10 -17.03 12.54
N ASP A 90 -15.28 -17.91 13.09
CA ASP A 90 -14.09 -17.57 13.89
C ASP A 90 -12.84 -17.94 13.08
N PHE A 91 -12.21 -16.96 12.49
CA PHE A 91 -11.02 -17.13 11.63
C PHE A 91 -9.80 -17.71 12.38
N HIS A 92 -9.77 -17.69 13.70
CA HIS A 92 -8.68 -18.30 14.48
C HIS A 92 -8.81 -19.82 14.62
N THR A 93 -10.01 -20.38 14.40
CA THR A 93 -10.26 -21.81 14.65
C THR A 93 -10.93 -22.54 13.52
N GLN A 94 -11.44 -21.84 12.51
CA GLN A 94 -12.20 -22.41 11.42
C GLN A 94 -11.58 -22.06 10.06
N GLY A 95 -11.49 -23.06 9.20
CA GLY A 95 -11.15 -22.85 7.78
C GLY A 95 -12.32 -22.26 7.00
N LEU A 96 -12.05 -21.89 5.77
CA LEU A 96 -13.00 -21.23 4.87
C LEU A 96 -13.96 -22.23 4.21
N ASP A 97 -15.21 -21.83 4.01
CA ASP A 97 -16.21 -22.57 3.28
C ASP A 97 -16.10 -22.26 1.76
N LEU A 98 -15.31 -23.04 1.03
CA LEU A 98 -15.10 -22.82 -0.40
C LEU A 98 -16.34 -23.12 -1.24
N VAL A 99 -16.55 -22.28 -2.24
CA VAL A 99 -17.61 -22.42 -3.25
C VAL A 99 -17.02 -22.33 -4.64
N LEU A 100 -17.38 -23.27 -5.50
CA LEU A 100 -17.06 -23.24 -6.94
C LEU A 100 -18.33 -22.87 -7.71
N GLU A 101 -18.32 -21.71 -8.35
CA GLU A 101 -19.43 -21.23 -9.17
C GLU A 101 -18.96 -20.97 -10.61
N GLY A 102 -19.30 -21.91 -11.51
CA GLY A 102 -18.82 -21.85 -12.89
C GLY A 102 -17.29 -21.94 -12.97
N ASN A 103 -16.65 -20.85 -13.36
CA ASN A 103 -15.20 -20.74 -13.51
C ASN A 103 -14.54 -19.86 -12.41
N VAL A 104 -15.21 -19.70 -11.28
CA VAL A 104 -14.79 -18.83 -10.19
C VAL A 104 -14.83 -19.59 -8.86
N ILE A 105 -13.77 -19.48 -8.09
CA ILE A 105 -13.70 -19.93 -6.69
C ILE A 105 -13.87 -18.69 -5.81
N HIS A 106 -14.69 -18.80 -4.77
CA HIS A 106 -14.85 -17.84 -3.69
C HIS A 106 -15.11 -18.56 -2.36
N ALA A 107 -15.09 -17.84 -1.26
CA ALA A 107 -15.55 -18.36 0.03
C ALA A 107 -16.98 -17.86 0.34
N ASP A 108 -17.74 -18.64 1.13
CA ASP A 108 -19.13 -18.26 1.50
C ASP A 108 -19.16 -17.06 2.42
N ARG A 109 -19.32 -15.87 1.85
CA ARG A 109 -19.47 -14.59 2.56
C ARG A 109 -18.26 -14.18 3.40
N THR A 110 -17.06 -14.64 3.01
CA THR A 110 -15.78 -14.23 3.60
C THR A 110 -14.78 -13.94 2.50
N THR A 111 -13.63 -13.32 2.84
CA THR A 111 -12.43 -13.34 2.02
C THR A 111 -12.04 -14.78 1.69
N LEU A 112 -11.37 -14.98 0.56
CA LEU A 112 -10.96 -16.29 0.05
C LEU A 112 -9.52 -16.66 0.45
N GLY A 113 -8.65 -15.65 0.60
CA GLY A 113 -7.20 -15.85 0.73
C GLY A 113 -6.57 -16.40 -0.54
N GLY A 114 -7.12 -16.04 -1.69
CA GLY A 114 -6.49 -16.26 -2.99
C GLY A 114 -5.18 -15.48 -3.08
N ASP A 115 -5.20 -14.28 -2.57
CA ASP A 115 -4.09 -13.43 -2.20
C ASP A 115 -3.59 -13.82 -0.79
N ASP A 116 -2.43 -14.52 -0.59
CA ASP A 116 -1.58 -15.08 -1.65
C ASP A 116 -1.50 -16.62 -1.52
N GLY A 117 -2.55 -17.26 -1.00
CA GLY A 117 -2.63 -18.72 -0.83
C GLY A 117 -2.43 -19.48 -2.15
N ILE A 118 -2.72 -18.84 -3.31
CA ILE A 118 -2.49 -19.49 -4.62
C ILE A 118 -1.00 -19.59 -4.93
N ALA A 119 -0.16 -18.63 -4.56
CA ALA A 119 1.30 -18.75 -4.69
C ALA A 119 1.84 -19.89 -3.83
N VAL A 120 1.36 -19.98 -2.59
CA VAL A 120 1.74 -21.08 -1.69
C VAL A 120 1.35 -22.42 -2.33
N ALA A 121 0.14 -22.54 -2.88
CA ALA A 121 -0.32 -23.76 -3.57
C ALA A 121 0.54 -24.11 -4.80
N PHE A 122 0.94 -23.13 -5.61
CA PHE A 122 1.88 -23.33 -6.73
C PHE A 122 3.23 -23.84 -6.25
N ALA A 123 3.79 -23.22 -5.22
CA ALA A 123 5.07 -23.63 -4.65
C ALA A 123 5.02 -25.07 -4.12
N LEU A 124 3.97 -25.44 -3.38
CA LEU A 124 3.79 -26.79 -2.86
C LEU A 124 3.63 -27.83 -4.00
N ALA A 125 2.86 -27.52 -5.04
CA ALA A 125 2.69 -28.38 -6.19
C ALA A 125 4.00 -28.62 -6.96
N ILE A 126 4.85 -27.60 -7.10
CA ILE A 126 6.18 -27.71 -7.71
C ILE A 126 7.13 -28.52 -6.81
N LEU A 127 7.10 -28.27 -5.51
CA LEU A 127 7.95 -28.99 -4.53
C LEU A 127 7.60 -30.49 -4.49
N ASP A 128 6.34 -30.86 -4.57
CA ASP A 128 5.88 -32.25 -4.53
C ASP A 128 6.14 -33.01 -5.85
N ALA A 129 6.17 -32.29 -6.97
CA ALA A 129 6.31 -32.92 -8.29
C ALA A 129 7.72 -33.52 -8.49
N SER A 130 7.76 -34.72 -9.12
CA SER A 130 9.00 -35.38 -9.53
C SER A 130 9.33 -35.25 -11.02
N ASN A 131 8.38 -34.74 -11.82
CA ASN A 131 8.44 -34.70 -13.27
C ASN A 131 8.48 -33.31 -13.89
N ILE A 132 8.53 -32.25 -13.06
CA ILE A 132 8.66 -30.86 -13.51
C ILE A 132 10.15 -30.52 -13.62
N PRO A 133 10.66 -30.16 -14.84
CA PRO A 133 12.04 -29.69 -14.99
C PRO A 133 12.22 -28.29 -14.36
N HIS A 134 13.24 -28.12 -13.52
CA HIS A 134 13.51 -26.83 -12.85
C HIS A 134 14.98 -26.71 -12.40
N PRO A 135 15.54 -25.49 -12.33
CA PRO A 135 16.76 -25.17 -11.58
C PRO A 135 16.67 -25.54 -10.10
N ALA A 136 17.74 -25.38 -9.34
CA ALA A 136 17.62 -25.42 -7.89
C ALA A 136 16.60 -24.35 -7.43
N LEU A 137 15.70 -24.73 -6.52
CA LEU A 137 14.63 -23.84 -6.03
C LEU A 137 14.84 -23.47 -4.57
N GLU A 138 14.57 -22.21 -4.27
CA GLU A 138 14.37 -21.65 -2.95
C GLU A 138 12.94 -21.13 -2.86
N VAL A 139 12.08 -21.86 -2.16
CA VAL A 139 10.70 -21.41 -1.90
C VAL A 139 10.72 -20.61 -0.60
N VAL A 140 10.30 -19.37 -0.67
CA VAL A 140 10.26 -18.44 0.47
C VAL A 140 8.82 -17.98 0.67
N ILE A 141 8.22 -18.43 1.78
CA ILE A 141 6.85 -18.05 2.15
C ILE A 141 6.93 -17.20 3.40
N THR A 142 6.48 -15.96 3.28
CA THR A 142 6.55 -14.94 4.34
C THR A 142 5.25 -14.89 5.16
N VAL A 143 5.33 -14.23 6.31
CA VAL A 143 4.21 -13.93 7.20
C VAL A 143 3.94 -12.44 7.21
N ASP A 144 2.71 -12.04 7.58
CA ASP A 144 2.35 -10.66 7.90
C ASP A 144 2.67 -9.65 6.77
N GLU A 145 2.45 -10.07 5.52
CA GLU A 145 2.55 -9.19 4.37
C GLU A 145 1.50 -8.08 4.47
N GLU A 146 0.25 -8.45 4.69
CA GLU A 146 -0.96 -7.63 4.67
C GLU A 146 -1.00 -6.53 5.73
N ILE A 147 -0.19 -6.66 6.76
CA ILE A 147 -0.07 -5.67 7.85
C ILE A 147 1.26 -4.91 7.81
N GLY A 148 1.96 -4.96 6.66
CA GLY A 148 3.14 -4.14 6.40
C GLY A 148 4.41 -4.90 6.04
N MET A 149 4.30 -6.08 5.40
CA MET A 149 5.43 -6.88 4.91
C MET A 149 6.43 -7.25 6.02
N LEU A 150 5.93 -7.53 7.25
CA LEU A 150 6.77 -7.70 8.44
C LEU A 150 7.67 -8.93 8.33
N GLY A 151 7.17 -10.01 7.72
CA GLY A 151 7.95 -11.22 7.46
C GLY A 151 9.14 -10.94 6.55
N ALA A 152 8.91 -10.36 5.38
CA ALA A 152 9.99 -10.02 4.44
C ALA A 152 10.94 -8.95 4.99
N ALA A 153 10.44 -8.01 5.80
CA ALA A 153 11.29 -7.02 6.48
C ALA A 153 12.24 -7.68 7.48
N GLY A 154 11.80 -8.71 8.23
CA GLY A 154 12.56 -9.37 9.26
C GLY A 154 13.37 -10.59 8.81
N ILE A 155 13.07 -11.19 7.66
CA ILE A 155 13.74 -12.42 7.18
C ILE A 155 15.24 -12.21 6.96
N THR A 156 16.04 -13.21 7.33
CA THR A 156 17.48 -13.26 6.99
C THR A 156 17.67 -13.97 5.65
N THR A 157 18.52 -13.40 4.78
CA THR A 157 18.78 -13.90 3.43
C THR A 157 20.17 -14.48 3.25
N GLU A 158 20.95 -14.64 4.34
CA GLU A 158 22.35 -15.08 4.31
C GLU A 158 22.54 -16.47 3.70
N ASP A 159 21.54 -17.34 3.80
CA ASP A 159 21.54 -18.70 3.23
C ASP A 159 20.83 -18.80 1.87
N LEU A 160 20.32 -17.70 1.34
CA LEU A 160 19.67 -17.63 0.02
C LEU A 160 20.70 -17.33 -1.07
N GLN A 161 20.57 -18.01 -2.21
CA GLN A 161 21.49 -17.95 -3.34
C GLN A 161 20.78 -17.62 -4.66
N ALA A 162 19.47 -17.36 -4.61
CA ALA A 162 18.67 -17.11 -5.80
C ALA A 162 19.20 -15.92 -6.61
N SER A 163 19.32 -16.12 -7.93
CA SER A 163 19.60 -15.05 -8.90
C SER A 163 18.33 -14.50 -9.53
N TYR A 164 17.27 -15.31 -9.54
CA TYR A 164 15.95 -14.96 -10.08
C TYR A 164 14.88 -15.17 -9.01
N MET A 165 13.92 -14.26 -8.96
CA MET A 165 12.77 -14.36 -8.07
C MET A 165 11.48 -14.24 -8.86
N LEU A 166 10.66 -15.27 -8.79
CA LEU A 166 9.30 -15.31 -9.27
C LEU A 166 8.39 -15.07 -8.06
N ASN A 167 7.88 -13.85 -7.92
CA ASN A 167 6.87 -13.53 -6.92
C ASN A 167 5.49 -13.71 -7.55
N LEU A 168 4.60 -14.47 -6.90
CA LEU A 168 3.29 -14.82 -7.44
C LEU A 168 2.15 -14.04 -6.78
N ASP A 169 2.43 -12.83 -6.36
CA ASP A 169 1.61 -11.95 -5.55
C ASP A 169 1.04 -10.78 -6.38
N SER A 170 0.48 -11.11 -7.56
CA SER A 170 -0.20 -10.15 -8.43
C SER A 170 -1.55 -10.70 -8.87
N GLU A 171 -2.56 -9.81 -8.98
CA GLU A 171 -3.95 -10.22 -9.17
C GLU A 171 -4.43 -10.11 -10.63
N ASP A 172 -3.64 -9.49 -11.52
CA ASP A 172 -4.00 -9.27 -12.92
C ASP A 172 -3.24 -10.19 -13.87
N GLU A 173 -3.94 -11.15 -14.46
CA GLU A 173 -3.36 -12.04 -15.47
C GLU A 173 -2.86 -11.25 -16.69
N GLY A 174 -1.67 -11.60 -17.18
CA GLY A 174 -1.07 -10.93 -18.35
C GLY A 174 -0.35 -9.63 -18.02
N GLN A 175 -0.24 -9.29 -16.75
CA GLN A 175 0.57 -8.20 -16.25
C GLN A 175 1.83 -8.74 -15.56
N LEU A 176 2.97 -8.12 -15.81
CA LEU A 176 4.22 -8.38 -15.11
C LEU A 176 4.61 -7.11 -14.35
N LEU A 177 4.61 -7.17 -13.02
CA LEU A 177 5.17 -6.10 -12.22
C LEU A 177 6.69 -6.19 -12.23
N VAL A 178 7.33 -5.09 -12.58
CA VAL A 178 8.78 -4.97 -12.76
C VAL A 178 9.39 -3.84 -11.92
N GLY A 179 8.63 -3.38 -10.94
CA GLY A 179 9.02 -2.35 -9.98
C GLY A 179 7.89 -1.95 -9.07
N CYS A 180 8.23 -1.37 -7.92
CA CYS A 180 7.26 -0.83 -6.99
C CYS A 180 7.80 0.41 -6.27
N ALA A 181 6.89 1.23 -5.72
CA ALA A 181 7.31 2.34 -4.87
C ALA A 181 7.77 1.84 -3.50
N GLY A 182 8.87 2.38 -3.03
CA GLY A 182 9.18 2.42 -1.60
C GLY A 182 8.35 3.49 -0.91
N GLY A 183 8.20 3.39 0.40
CA GLY A 183 7.38 4.31 1.17
C GLY A 183 7.93 4.64 2.54
N MET A 184 7.33 5.62 3.18
CA MET A 184 7.48 5.96 4.59
C MET A 184 6.34 6.85 5.06
N THR A 185 6.07 6.83 6.36
CA THR A 185 5.24 7.84 7.01
C THR A 185 6.15 8.90 7.62
N ALA A 186 6.00 10.15 7.17
CA ALA A 186 6.70 11.32 7.69
C ALA A 186 5.74 12.17 8.52
N VAL A 187 6.13 12.60 9.73
CA VAL A 187 5.26 13.40 10.61
C VAL A 187 5.98 14.68 11.03
N CYS A 188 5.32 15.83 10.77
CA CYS A 188 5.70 17.11 11.33
C CYS A 188 4.90 17.37 12.60
N HIS A 189 5.58 17.67 13.69
CA HIS A 189 5.04 18.01 15.00
C HIS A 189 5.20 19.52 15.20
N MET A 190 4.15 20.29 14.98
CA MET A 190 4.16 21.76 15.10
C MET A 190 3.74 22.17 16.51
N PRO A 191 4.60 22.79 17.32
CA PRO A 191 4.29 23.11 18.71
C PRO A 191 3.21 24.19 18.82
N ILE A 192 2.35 24.05 19.83
CA ILE A 192 1.33 25.03 20.18
C ILE A 192 1.76 25.76 21.45
N VAL A 193 1.74 27.07 21.40
CA VAL A 193 1.81 27.91 22.58
C VAL A 193 0.47 28.60 22.76
N TRP A 194 -0.18 28.34 23.88
CA TRP A 194 -1.48 28.89 24.21
C TRP A 194 -1.36 30.22 24.89
N GLU A 195 -2.28 31.15 24.57
CA GLU A 195 -2.44 32.43 25.26
C GLU A 195 -3.92 32.74 25.52
N ALA A 196 -4.20 33.62 26.48
CA ALA A 196 -5.57 34.07 26.68
C ALA A 196 -6.05 34.86 25.45
N CYS A 197 -7.31 34.67 25.08
CA CYS A 197 -7.90 35.47 24.01
C CYS A 197 -8.00 36.94 24.45
N ASN A 198 -7.21 37.81 23.82
CA ASN A 198 -7.09 39.23 24.16
C ASN A 198 -7.75 40.15 23.12
N LEU A 199 -8.59 39.63 22.25
CA LEU A 199 -9.40 40.42 21.32
C LEU A 199 -10.48 41.19 22.10
N MET A 200 -10.82 42.39 21.63
CA MET A 200 -11.81 43.23 22.32
C MET A 200 -13.23 42.73 22.12
N HIS A 201 -13.56 42.31 20.90
CA HIS A 201 -14.87 41.80 20.53
C HIS A 201 -14.71 40.47 19.76
N PRO A 202 -14.27 39.40 20.42
CA PRO A 202 -13.96 38.12 19.76
C PRO A 202 -15.22 37.47 19.19
N VAL A 203 -15.18 37.09 17.92
CA VAL A 203 -16.19 36.26 17.26
C VAL A 203 -15.56 34.94 16.90
N CYS A 204 -16.15 33.85 17.40
CA CYS A 204 -15.76 32.52 17.07
C CYS A 204 -16.29 32.12 15.69
N MET A 205 -15.43 31.62 14.81
CA MET A 205 -15.74 31.21 13.47
C MET A 205 -15.30 29.77 13.24
N GLN A 206 -16.16 28.97 12.61
CA GLN A 206 -15.83 27.63 12.13
C GLN A 206 -15.79 27.64 10.61
N LEU A 207 -14.70 27.15 10.04
CA LEU A 207 -14.57 26.85 8.60
C LEU A 207 -14.45 25.35 8.42
N SER A 208 -15.15 24.80 7.42
CA SER A 208 -14.96 23.43 6.94
C SER A 208 -14.69 23.40 5.43
N VAL A 209 -13.95 22.38 5.01
CA VAL A 209 -13.75 21.96 3.63
C VAL A 209 -14.46 20.63 3.49
N ASP A 210 -15.40 20.53 2.57
CA ASP A 210 -16.25 19.35 2.36
C ASP A 210 -16.41 19.06 0.87
N GLY A 211 -17.03 17.90 0.54
CA GLY A 211 -17.44 17.55 -0.82
C GLY A 211 -16.33 17.00 -1.71
N LEU A 212 -15.20 16.61 -1.13
CA LEU A 212 -14.09 16.02 -1.87
C LEU A 212 -14.26 14.50 -2.04
N LEU A 213 -13.82 13.96 -3.18
CA LEU A 213 -13.92 12.54 -3.49
C LEU A 213 -12.93 11.70 -2.70
N GLY A 214 -11.72 12.23 -2.44
CA GLY A 214 -10.65 11.49 -1.78
C GLY A 214 -10.11 10.35 -2.63
N GLY A 215 -9.62 9.28 -2.00
CA GLY A 215 -9.08 8.10 -2.65
C GLY A 215 -7.82 7.55 -1.98
N HIS A 216 -7.28 6.45 -2.50
CA HIS A 216 -6.04 5.87 -2.03
C HIS A 216 -4.83 6.71 -2.46
N SER A 217 -3.94 7.06 -1.52
CA SER A 217 -2.81 7.97 -1.78
C SER A 217 -1.70 7.39 -2.68
N GLY A 218 -1.70 6.08 -2.91
CA GLY A 218 -0.84 5.43 -3.90
C GLY A 218 -1.53 5.33 -5.25
N MET A 219 -2.54 4.46 -5.36
CA MET A 219 -3.18 4.09 -6.63
C MET A 219 -3.96 5.22 -7.30
N GLU A 220 -4.49 6.16 -6.53
CA GLU A 220 -5.34 7.23 -7.07
C GLU A 220 -4.71 8.63 -7.01
N ILE A 221 -3.48 8.75 -6.54
CA ILE A 221 -2.79 10.05 -6.45
C ILE A 221 -2.61 10.71 -7.83
N ILE A 222 -2.49 9.90 -8.87
CA ILE A 222 -2.41 10.35 -10.27
C ILE A 222 -3.66 11.13 -10.73
N LYS A 223 -4.80 10.89 -10.09
CA LYS A 223 -6.05 11.62 -10.39
C LYS A 223 -6.00 13.08 -9.94
N GLN A 224 -4.98 13.47 -9.18
CA GLN A 224 -4.70 14.84 -8.71
C GLN A 224 -5.91 15.51 -8.06
N ARG A 225 -6.70 14.74 -7.30
CA ARG A 225 -7.83 15.26 -6.53
C ARG A 225 -7.37 16.23 -5.45
N ALA A 226 -8.26 17.12 -5.06
CA ALA A 226 -8.02 18.07 -3.98
C ALA A 226 -7.78 17.33 -2.66
N ASN A 227 -6.83 17.84 -1.86
CA ASN A 227 -6.58 17.40 -0.50
C ASN A 227 -7.21 18.42 0.46
N ALA A 228 -8.12 17.97 1.32
CA ALA A 228 -8.86 18.86 2.24
C ALA A 228 -7.95 19.63 3.18
N ASN A 229 -6.87 19.00 3.69
CA ASN A 229 -5.91 19.67 4.59
C ASN A 229 -5.15 20.81 3.88
N LYS A 230 -4.75 20.58 2.62
CA LYS A 230 -4.09 21.61 1.80
C LYS A 230 -5.04 22.75 1.43
N THR A 231 -6.28 22.40 1.07
CA THR A 231 -7.35 23.38 0.77
C THR A 231 -7.67 24.21 1.99
N LEU A 232 -7.69 23.58 3.17
CA LEU A 232 -7.86 24.26 4.46
C LEU A 232 -6.71 25.26 4.73
N GLY A 233 -5.47 24.83 4.57
CA GLY A 233 -4.28 25.69 4.76
C GLY A 233 -4.30 26.91 3.83
N ARG A 234 -4.63 26.70 2.56
CA ARG A 234 -4.78 27.80 1.57
C ARG A 234 -5.89 28.78 1.95
N THR A 235 -7.02 28.26 2.44
CA THR A 235 -8.16 29.09 2.86
C THR A 235 -7.78 29.92 4.09
N LEU A 236 -7.06 29.31 5.05
CA LEU A 236 -6.54 30.01 6.21
C LEU A 236 -5.61 31.15 5.83
N LYS A 237 -4.69 30.90 4.92
CA LYS A 237 -3.74 31.93 4.48
C LYS A 237 -4.44 33.09 3.80
N ALA A 238 -5.48 32.83 3.01
CA ALA A 238 -6.30 33.89 2.41
C ALA A 238 -7.03 34.72 3.47
N ILE A 239 -7.61 34.07 4.49
CA ILE A 239 -8.25 34.76 5.62
C ILE A 239 -7.23 35.55 6.40
N GLN A 240 -6.08 35.00 6.76
CA GLN A 240 -4.99 35.65 7.51
C GLN A 240 -4.47 36.88 6.77
N THR A 241 -4.44 36.87 5.45
CA THR A 241 -4.05 38.04 4.66
C THR A 241 -5.08 39.17 4.73
N ALA A 242 -6.36 38.82 4.91
CA ALA A 242 -7.45 39.79 4.95
C ALA A 242 -7.78 40.29 6.36
N ALA A 243 -7.51 39.50 7.40
CA ALA A 243 -7.86 39.80 8.79
C ALA A 243 -6.90 39.15 9.77
N ASP A 244 -6.76 39.76 10.97
CA ASP A 244 -6.02 39.14 12.07
C ASP A 244 -6.86 38.05 12.74
N ILE A 245 -6.39 36.80 12.67
CA ILE A 245 -7.07 35.61 13.21
C ILE A 245 -6.21 34.92 14.28
N ARG A 246 -6.86 34.20 15.18
CA ARG A 246 -6.21 33.32 16.15
C ARG A 246 -6.82 31.94 16.07
N LEU A 247 -5.98 30.91 15.83
CA LEU A 247 -6.43 29.53 15.78
C LEU A 247 -6.82 29.03 17.18
N VAL A 248 -7.85 28.18 17.21
CA VAL A 248 -8.35 27.51 18.42
C VAL A 248 -8.28 26.00 18.27
N LEU A 249 -8.73 25.49 17.14
CA LEU A 249 -8.76 24.06 16.83
C LEU A 249 -8.44 23.87 15.35
N ILE A 250 -7.74 22.79 15.03
CA ILE A 250 -7.54 22.34 13.66
C ILE A 250 -7.59 20.81 13.62
N ASP A 251 -8.36 20.25 12.69
CA ASP A 251 -8.53 18.81 12.50
C ASP A 251 -8.85 18.50 11.04
N GLY A 252 -8.42 17.32 10.57
CA GLY A 252 -8.61 16.91 9.17
C GLY A 252 -8.50 15.41 9.01
N GLY A 253 -7.88 14.95 7.92
CA GLY A 253 -7.73 13.52 7.62
C GLY A 253 -7.07 12.71 8.75
N LYS A 254 -7.40 11.40 8.83
CA LYS A 254 -7.01 10.51 9.94
C LYS A 254 -6.12 9.34 9.50
N LYS A 255 -5.94 9.14 8.19
CA LYS A 255 -5.14 8.06 7.62
C LYS A 255 -4.15 8.64 6.61
N ASP A 256 -2.88 8.30 6.74
CA ASP A 256 -1.82 8.78 5.86
C ASP A 256 -1.96 8.28 4.42
N ASN A 257 -2.45 7.05 4.24
CA ASN A 257 -2.67 6.43 2.94
C ASN A 257 -4.00 6.81 2.26
N ALA A 258 -4.79 7.72 2.84
CA ALA A 258 -6.03 8.22 2.25
C ALA A 258 -5.94 9.71 1.95
N ILE A 259 -6.36 10.13 0.75
CA ILE A 259 -6.51 11.56 0.39
C ILE A 259 -7.68 12.12 1.19
N PRO A 260 -7.46 13.14 2.08
CA PRO A 260 -8.50 13.66 2.95
C PRO A 260 -9.67 14.27 2.18
N ARG A 261 -10.89 13.87 2.56
CA ARG A 261 -12.15 14.31 1.94
C ARG A 261 -12.75 15.53 2.62
N GLU A 262 -12.37 15.75 3.88
CA GLU A 262 -12.88 16.82 4.73
C GLU A 262 -11.81 17.34 5.68
N ALA A 263 -11.90 18.59 6.07
CA ALA A 263 -11.09 19.19 7.10
C ALA A 263 -11.85 20.35 7.74
N GLN A 264 -11.61 20.60 9.04
CA GLN A 264 -12.31 21.64 9.76
C GLN A 264 -11.41 22.33 10.79
N ARG A 265 -11.81 23.55 11.17
CA ARG A 265 -11.18 24.26 12.27
C ARG A 265 -12.02 25.37 12.85
N VAL A 266 -11.62 25.79 14.03
CA VAL A 266 -12.16 26.93 14.76
C VAL A 266 -11.08 28.00 14.94
N PHE A 267 -11.45 29.24 14.73
CA PHE A 267 -10.61 30.40 14.99
C PHE A 267 -11.46 31.57 15.50
N VAL A 268 -10.80 32.54 16.08
CA VAL A 268 -11.44 33.80 16.50
C VAL A 268 -10.91 35.00 15.69
N VAL A 269 -11.75 35.97 15.54
CA VAL A 269 -11.49 37.23 14.83
C VAL A 269 -12.22 38.35 15.52
N GLU A 270 -11.78 39.61 15.35
CA GLU A 270 -12.55 40.79 15.81
C GLU A 270 -13.87 40.87 15.05
N ALA A 271 -14.93 41.33 15.73
CA ALA A 271 -16.28 41.42 15.18
C ALA A 271 -16.34 42.24 13.87
N GLU A 272 -15.54 43.30 13.79
CA GLU A 272 -15.48 44.20 12.63
C GLU A 272 -14.86 43.52 11.40
N ALA A 273 -14.02 42.50 11.58
CA ALA A 273 -13.37 41.76 10.50
C ALA A 273 -14.20 40.57 9.97
N LYS A 274 -15.33 40.27 10.60
CA LYS A 274 -16.17 39.08 10.27
C LYS A 274 -16.60 39.05 8.80
N ASP A 275 -17.09 40.15 8.28
CA ASP A 275 -17.58 40.20 6.89
C ASP A 275 -16.42 40.15 5.89
N THR A 276 -15.26 40.71 6.21
CA THR A 276 -14.02 40.56 5.42
C THR A 276 -13.58 39.11 5.34
N VAL A 277 -13.64 38.36 6.44
CA VAL A 277 -13.36 36.91 6.47
C VAL A 277 -14.34 36.13 5.59
N LYS A 278 -15.66 36.41 5.72
CA LYS A 278 -16.68 35.73 4.88
C LYS A 278 -16.44 36.01 3.38
N GLN A 279 -16.11 37.24 3.03
CA GLN A 279 -15.81 37.63 1.64
C GLN A 279 -14.55 36.94 1.11
N ALA A 280 -13.50 36.82 1.92
CA ALA A 280 -12.27 36.10 1.55
C ALA A 280 -12.55 34.61 1.24
N VAL A 281 -13.35 33.93 2.08
CA VAL A 281 -13.76 32.54 1.88
C VAL A 281 -14.61 32.40 0.61
N GLN A 282 -15.57 33.29 0.38
CA GLN A 282 -16.43 33.28 -0.79
C GLN A 282 -15.64 33.48 -2.10
N THR A 283 -14.68 34.37 -2.10
CA THR A 283 -13.79 34.62 -3.25
C THR A 283 -12.95 33.38 -3.55
N LEU A 284 -12.38 32.78 -2.50
CA LEU A 284 -11.57 31.58 -2.67
C LEU A 284 -12.41 30.36 -3.06
N GLN A 285 -13.65 30.23 -2.58
CA GLN A 285 -14.59 29.19 -3.03
C GLN A 285 -14.74 29.18 -4.55
N ALA A 286 -14.98 30.33 -5.16
CA ALA A 286 -15.12 30.44 -6.62
C ALA A 286 -13.84 29.98 -7.34
N THR A 287 -12.67 30.33 -6.81
CA THR A 287 -11.38 29.94 -7.36
C THR A 287 -11.18 28.42 -7.27
N ILE A 288 -11.40 27.83 -6.09
CA ILE A 288 -11.23 26.38 -5.86
C ILE A 288 -12.22 25.57 -6.68
N SER A 289 -13.49 25.99 -6.76
CA SER A 289 -14.50 25.32 -7.60
C SER A 289 -14.10 25.34 -9.07
N HIS A 290 -13.46 26.39 -9.57
CA HIS A 290 -12.95 26.45 -10.93
C HIS A 290 -11.74 25.51 -11.14
N GLU A 291 -10.80 25.51 -10.20
CA GLU A 291 -9.57 24.67 -10.28
C GLU A 291 -9.90 23.18 -10.27
N TYR A 292 -10.87 22.75 -9.46
CA TYR A 292 -11.22 21.35 -9.24
C TYR A 292 -12.54 20.92 -9.88
N GLN A 293 -13.06 21.69 -10.86
CA GLN A 293 -14.36 21.44 -11.50
C GLN A 293 -14.53 20.06 -12.13
N VAL A 294 -13.41 19.35 -12.41
CA VAL A 294 -13.41 18.00 -13.00
C VAL A 294 -13.10 16.94 -11.95
N SER A 295 -12.09 17.17 -11.12
CA SER A 295 -11.60 16.15 -10.16
C SER A 295 -12.40 16.10 -8.86
N ASP A 296 -12.96 17.24 -8.42
CA ASP A 296 -13.76 17.37 -7.19
C ASP A 296 -14.86 18.43 -7.38
N PRO A 297 -15.86 18.17 -8.23
CA PRO A 297 -16.87 19.17 -8.64
C PRO A 297 -17.71 19.70 -7.49
N ASP A 298 -17.85 18.93 -6.40
CA ASP A 298 -18.67 19.27 -5.23
C ASP A 298 -17.88 19.95 -4.09
N VAL A 299 -16.61 20.34 -4.34
CA VAL A 299 -15.77 20.97 -3.33
C VAL A 299 -16.43 22.24 -2.76
N THR A 300 -16.54 22.28 -1.43
CA THR A 300 -17.25 23.35 -0.73
C THR A 300 -16.48 23.86 0.49
N LEU A 301 -16.34 25.19 0.57
CA LEU A 301 -15.84 25.90 1.76
C LEU A 301 -17.04 26.49 2.52
N LYS A 302 -17.30 26.02 3.74
CA LYS A 302 -18.38 26.55 4.58
C LYS A 302 -17.81 27.30 5.75
N ILE A 303 -18.33 28.50 6.00
CA ILE A 303 -17.98 29.32 7.15
C ILE A 303 -19.22 29.71 7.93
N LYS A 304 -19.18 29.54 9.25
CA LYS A 304 -20.28 29.90 10.16
C LYS A 304 -19.73 30.44 11.48
N GLU A 305 -20.54 31.21 12.19
CA GLU A 305 -20.25 31.65 13.54
C GLU A 305 -20.49 30.51 14.54
N CYS A 306 -19.62 30.37 15.52
CA CYS A 306 -19.78 29.49 16.67
C CYS A 306 -20.45 30.24 17.83
N THR A 307 -21.15 29.53 18.68
CA THR A 307 -21.77 30.08 19.90
C THR A 307 -20.90 29.91 21.13
N GLU A 308 -19.79 29.19 21.02
CA GLU A 308 -18.91 28.87 22.16
C GLU A 308 -18.00 30.04 22.49
N ALA A 309 -17.86 30.33 23.79
CA ALA A 309 -16.90 31.29 24.28
C ALA A 309 -15.48 30.70 24.25
N VAL A 310 -14.55 31.39 23.64
CA VAL A 310 -13.16 30.98 23.52
C VAL A 310 -12.31 31.67 24.54
N ALA A 311 -11.78 30.94 25.54
CA ALA A 311 -10.94 31.47 26.59
C ALA A 311 -9.45 31.55 26.21
N GLN A 312 -8.99 30.57 25.44
CA GLN A 312 -7.60 30.46 25.01
C GLN A 312 -7.51 30.28 23.49
N VAL A 313 -6.45 30.80 22.92
CA VAL A 313 -6.13 30.69 21.47
C VAL A 313 -4.66 30.30 21.32
N MET A 314 -4.30 29.76 20.18
CA MET A 314 -2.89 29.63 19.82
C MET A 314 -2.30 31.02 19.67
N ASN A 315 -1.12 31.24 20.26
CA ASN A 315 -0.44 32.51 20.04
C ASN A 315 -0.16 32.72 18.54
N ARG A 316 0.08 33.98 18.17
CA ARG A 316 0.27 34.35 16.76
C ARG A 316 1.37 33.51 16.10
N ALA A 317 2.52 33.34 16.75
CA ALA A 317 3.65 32.62 16.17
C ALA A 317 3.34 31.15 15.85
N SER A 318 2.68 30.42 16.78
CA SER A 318 2.25 29.05 16.56
C SER A 318 1.19 28.96 15.44
N GLY A 319 0.20 29.83 15.46
CA GLY A 319 -0.85 29.86 14.45
C GLY A 319 -0.30 30.16 13.05
N ASP A 320 0.59 31.11 12.92
CA ASP A 320 1.23 31.50 11.66
C ASP A 320 2.10 30.34 11.12
N ALA A 321 2.91 29.70 11.99
CA ALA A 321 3.76 28.59 11.62
C ALA A 321 2.94 27.37 11.12
N ILE A 322 1.83 27.05 11.79
CA ILE A 322 0.92 25.95 11.38
C ILE A 322 0.28 26.27 10.02
N ILE A 323 -0.21 27.49 9.80
CA ILE A 323 -0.78 27.91 8.52
C ILE A 323 0.27 27.85 7.41
N ASP A 324 1.48 28.36 7.68
CA ASP A 324 2.59 28.36 6.73
C ASP A 324 3.02 26.92 6.40
N ALA A 325 3.08 26.02 7.39
CA ALA A 325 3.36 24.61 7.16
C ALA A 325 2.33 23.95 6.22
N LEU A 326 1.03 24.18 6.45
CA LEU A 326 -0.04 23.67 5.58
C LEU A 326 0.06 24.17 4.14
N VAL A 327 0.56 25.37 3.93
CA VAL A 327 0.75 25.96 2.59
C VAL A 327 2.03 25.46 1.94
N LEU A 328 3.16 25.53 2.66
CA LEU A 328 4.50 25.34 2.10
C LEU A 328 4.90 23.87 1.95
N LEU A 329 4.51 23.00 2.89
CA LEU A 329 4.82 21.57 2.79
C LEU A 329 4.21 20.99 1.50
N PRO A 330 4.97 20.20 0.72
CA PRO A 330 4.52 19.68 -0.56
C PRO A 330 3.35 18.69 -0.39
N ASN A 331 2.61 18.43 -1.46
CA ASN A 331 1.54 17.42 -1.52
C ASN A 331 1.24 17.02 -2.96
N GLY A 332 0.76 15.79 -3.18
CA GLY A 332 0.39 15.28 -4.48
C GLY A 332 1.58 14.71 -5.27
N VAL A 333 1.40 14.58 -6.57
CA VAL A 333 2.44 14.10 -7.48
C VAL A 333 3.58 15.12 -7.56
N GLN A 334 4.80 14.65 -7.31
CA GLN A 334 6.02 15.46 -7.40
C GLN A 334 6.80 15.20 -8.69
N LYS A 335 6.78 13.95 -9.16
CA LYS A 335 7.44 13.56 -10.41
C LYS A 335 6.72 12.38 -11.07
N MET A 336 6.63 12.43 -12.40
CA MET A 336 6.23 11.30 -13.24
C MET A 336 7.48 10.55 -13.68
N SER A 337 7.34 9.26 -13.99
CA SER A 337 8.46 8.44 -14.46
C SER A 337 8.87 8.81 -15.89
N ASP A 338 10.19 8.97 -16.10
CA ASP A 338 10.74 9.18 -17.44
C ASP A 338 10.72 7.89 -18.28
N ALA A 339 10.79 6.72 -17.63
CA ALA A 339 10.78 5.42 -18.29
C ALA A 339 9.36 4.92 -18.62
N MET A 340 8.37 5.29 -17.80
CA MET A 340 6.96 4.92 -17.94
C MET A 340 6.08 6.18 -17.75
N PRO A 341 5.73 6.92 -18.82
CA PRO A 341 5.11 8.25 -18.69
C PRO A 341 3.79 8.30 -17.94
N GLU A 342 3.05 7.20 -17.86
CA GLU A 342 1.78 7.13 -17.11
C GLU A 342 1.98 6.80 -15.62
N LEU A 343 3.20 6.45 -15.20
CA LEU A 343 3.53 6.10 -13.84
C LEU A 343 3.90 7.33 -13.01
N VAL A 344 3.28 7.47 -11.85
CA VAL A 344 3.75 8.39 -10.81
C VAL A 344 5.04 7.81 -10.21
N GLN A 345 6.16 8.53 -10.36
CA GLN A 345 7.44 8.12 -9.77
C GLN A 345 7.53 8.50 -8.30
N THR A 346 7.21 9.76 -7.98
CA THR A 346 7.36 10.32 -6.63
C THR A 346 6.12 11.11 -6.25
N SER A 347 5.56 10.84 -5.10
CA SER A 347 4.41 11.56 -4.55
C SER A 347 4.42 11.59 -3.03
N LEU A 348 3.59 12.46 -2.46
CA LEU A 348 3.23 12.42 -1.05
C LEU A 348 1.79 12.87 -0.85
N ASN A 349 1.22 12.47 0.28
CA ASN A 349 -0.12 12.84 0.68
C ASN A 349 -0.13 13.32 2.13
N LEU A 350 -0.56 14.56 2.38
CA LEU A 350 -0.86 15.04 3.72
C LEU A 350 -2.18 14.41 4.18
N GLY A 351 -2.11 13.18 4.68
CA GLY A 351 -3.27 12.37 5.04
C GLY A 351 -3.78 12.61 6.45
N ILE A 352 -2.90 13.03 7.36
CA ILE A 352 -3.23 13.25 8.76
C ILE A 352 -3.03 14.71 9.13
N LEU A 353 -4.06 15.30 9.75
CA LEU A 353 -3.99 16.60 10.39
C LEU A 353 -4.75 16.51 11.71
N THR A 354 -4.01 16.39 12.81
CA THR A 354 -4.60 16.15 14.13
C THR A 354 -3.98 17.10 15.15
N MET A 355 -4.82 17.78 15.90
CA MET A 355 -4.40 18.62 17.03
C MET A 355 -4.38 17.79 18.32
N LYS A 356 -3.27 17.90 19.05
CA LYS A 356 -3.11 17.46 20.43
C LYS A 356 -3.00 18.68 21.35
N GLU A 357 -2.85 18.45 22.65
CA GLU A 357 -2.82 19.53 23.64
C GLU A 357 -1.70 20.55 23.38
N GLU A 358 -0.50 20.09 23.01
CA GLU A 358 0.69 20.92 22.86
C GLU A 358 1.25 20.98 21.43
N GLU A 359 0.65 20.27 20.47
CA GLU A 359 1.13 20.22 19.10
C GLU A 359 0.02 19.96 18.06
N VAL A 360 0.29 20.36 16.82
CA VAL A 360 -0.43 19.91 15.63
C VAL A 360 0.45 18.91 14.89
N GLN A 361 -0.05 17.70 14.66
CA GLN A 361 0.59 16.67 13.88
C GLN A 361 0.12 16.74 12.42
N MET A 362 1.09 16.78 11.49
CA MET A 362 0.88 16.70 10.04
C MET A 362 1.58 15.48 9.52
N GLY A 363 0.80 14.42 9.23
CA GLY A 363 1.31 13.13 8.79
C GLY A 363 1.20 12.95 7.26
N PHE A 364 2.30 12.51 6.66
CA PHE A 364 2.45 12.31 5.23
C PHE A 364 2.76 10.85 4.90
N SER A 365 2.06 10.27 3.94
CA SER A 365 2.53 9.08 3.24
C SER A 365 3.41 9.52 2.07
N VAL A 366 4.70 9.20 2.13
CA VAL A 366 5.69 9.51 1.09
C VAL A 366 5.97 8.26 0.29
N ARG A 367 5.92 8.35 -1.04
CA ARG A 367 6.14 7.21 -1.95
C ARG A 367 7.05 7.61 -3.10
N SER A 368 7.96 6.72 -3.49
CA SER A 368 8.73 6.85 -4.74
C SER A 368 9.22 5.49 -5.20
N SER A 369 9.15 5.25 -6.51
CA SER A 369 9.81 4.10 -7.15
C SER A 369 11.34 4.29 -7.31
N VAL A 370 11.88 5.44 -6.87
CA VAL A 370 13.32 5.73 -6.81
C VAL A 370 13.70 6.10 -5.37
N GLY A 371 14.50 5.25 -4.73
CA GLY A 371 14.82 5.37 -3.30
C GLY A 371 15.47 6.70 -2.93
N SER A 372 16.37 7.22 -3.76
CA SER A 372 17.02 8.53 -3.53
C SER A 372 16.05 9.71 -3.58
N GLU A 373 15.02 9.66 -4.41
CA GLU A 373 13.98 10.70 -4.50
C GLU A 373 13.00 10.65 -3.33
N LYS A 374 12.67 9.44 -2.83
CA LYS A 374 11.95 9.28 -1.58
C LYS A 374 12.66 9.99 -0.44
N ASN A 375 13.97 9.75 -0.30
CA ASN A 375 14.79 10.36 0.74
C ASN A 375 14.92 11.89 0.57
N LEU A 376 15.03 12.38 -0.67
CA LEU A 376 15.05 13.83 -0.94
C LEU A 376 13.74 14.49 -0.51
N LEU A 377 12.60 13.87 -0.80
CA LEU A 377 11.30 14.43 -0.42
C LEU A 377 11.12 14.43 1.11
N ALA A 378 11.55 13.38 1.80
CA ALA A 378 11.60 13.34 3.26
C ALA A 378 12.49 14.45 3.85
N LEU A 379 13.68 14.67 3.25
CA LEU A 379 14.57 15.75 3.64
C LEU A 379 13.93 17.14 3.44
N GLN A 380 13.18 17.36 2.37
CA GLN A 380 12.45 18.61 2.12
C GLN A 380 11.39 18.87 3.20
N ILE A 381 10.59 17.85 3.55
CA ILE A 381 9.58 17.92 4.60
C ILE A 381 10.26 18.26 5.94
N ARG A 382 11.31 17.52 6.30
CA ARG A 382 12.10 17.76 7.53
C ARG A 382 12.61 19.20 7.60
N THR A 383 13.28 19.65 6.54
CA THR A 383 13.90 20.98 6.49
C THR A 383 12.86 22.09 6.68
N LEU A 384 11.71 22.00 6.00
CA LEU A 384 10.62 22.98 6.16
C LEU A 384 9.99 22.92 7.55
N CYS A 385 9.72 21.73 8.08
CA CYS A 385 9.17 21.53 9.41
C CYS A 385 10.07 22.16 10.48
N GLU A 386 11.36 21.84 10.47
CA GLU A 386 12.34 22.38 11.43
C GLU A 386 12.52 23.91 11.28
N HIS A 387 12.54 24.42 10.03
CA HIS A 387 12.62 25.86 9.79
C HIS A 387 11.41 26.63 10.35
N LEU A 388 10.24 26.01 10.34
CA LEU A 388 9.01 26.58 10.92
C LEU A 388 8.87 26.33 12.44
N GLY A 389 9.91 25.78 13.08
CA GLY A 389 9.97 25.53 14.52
C GLY A 389 9.34 24.22 14.98
N GLY A 390 9.02 23.30 14.06
CA GLY A 390 8.50 21.97 14.35
C GLY A 390 9.59 20.92 14.59
N GLN A 391 9.17 19.74 14.97
CA GLN A 391 9.99 18.52 15.06
C GLN A 391 9.53 17.52 13.99
N TYR A 392 10.47 16.73 13.48
CA TYR A 392 10.21 15.75 12.44
C TYR A 392 10.48 14.33 12.93
N THR A 393 9.57 13.40 12.60
CA THR A 393 9.77 11.98 12.81
C THR A 393 9.38 11.20 11.56
N GLU A 394 9.95 10.01 11.39
CA GLU A 394 9.59 9.09 10.32
C GLU A 394 9.47 7.65 10.84
N SER A 395 8.62 6.85 10.20
CA SER A 395 8.38 5.46 10.54
C SER A 395 7.89 4.66 9.33
N GLY A 396 7.82 3.33 9.46
CA GLY A 396 7.29 2.45 8.41
C GLY A 396 8.04 2.58 7.08
N THR A 397 9.37 2.78 7.14
CA THR A 397 10.19 2.93 5.94
C THR A 397 10.42 1.57 5.28
N TYR A 398 10.12 1.47 4.00
CA TYR A 398 10.44 0.33 3.15
C TYR A 398 11.08 0.78 1.83
N PRO A 399 11.96 -0.07 1.24
CA PRO A 399 12.70 0.27 0.04
C PRO A 399 11.82 0.25 -1.22
N ALA A 400 12.28 0.94 -2.27
CA ALA A 400 11.72 0.83 -3.60
C ALA A 400 12.31 -0.40 -4.33
N TRP A 401 11.51 -1.00 -5.17
CA TRP A 401 11.97 -1.89 -6.22
C TRP A 401 12.09 -1.08 -7.51
N GLU A 402 13.30 -0.59 -7.78
CA GLU A 402 13.55 0.27 -8.93
C GLU A 402 13.50 -0.53 -10.25
N TYR A 403 12.82 0.01 -11.25
CA TYR A 403 12.78 -0.59 -12.59
C TYR A 403 14.17 -0.75 -13.17
N LYS A 404 14.54 -2.00 -13.53
CA LYS A 404 15.78 -2.32 -14.23
C LYS A 404 15.55 -2.27 -15.75
N GLN A 405 16.37 -1.53 -16.49
CA GLN A 405 16.30 -1.51 -17.96
C GLN A 405 16.67 -2.88 -18.56
N GLU A 406 17.64 -3.56 -17.98
CA GLU A 406 18.08 -4.89 -18.37
C GLU A 406 17.65 -5.90 -17.31
N SER A 407 16.85 -6.90 -17.68
CA SER A 407 16.41 -8.00 -16.83
C SER A 407 16.27 -9.26 -17.67
N LYS A 408 17.13 -10.24 -17.41
CA LYS A 408 17.10 -11.53 -18.12
C LYS A 408 15.84 -12.32 -17.79
N LEU A 409 15.41 -12.25 -16.53
CA LEU A 409 14.19 -12.93 -16.11
C LEU A 409 12.98 -12.38 -16.86
N ARG A 410 12.80 -11.05 -16.87
CA ARG A 410 11.71 -10.39 -17.61
C ARG A 410 11.73 -10.77 -19.10
N ASP A 411 12.91 -10.76 -19.73
CA ASP A 411 13.03 -11.07 -21.16
C ASP A 411 12.60 -12.51 -21.46
N VAL A 412 12.97 -13.48 -20.60
CA VAL A 412 12.48 -14.87 -20.68
C VAL A 412 10.97 -14.93 -20.48
N MET A 413 10.44 -14.25 -19.45
CA MET A 413 9.01 -14.26 -19.17
C MET A 413 8.19 -13.64 -20.29
N VAL A 414 8.62 -12.53 -20.87
CA VAL A 414 7.95 -11.92 -22.03
C VAL A 414 7.95 -12.86 -23.22
N ALA A 415 9.08 -13.50 -23.54
CA ALA A 415 9.17 -14.43 -24.66
C ALA A 415 8.25 -15.66 -24.47
N VAL A 416 8.22 -16.23 -23.25
CA VAL A 416 7.33 -17.35 -22.92
C VAL A 416 5.87 -16.94 -23.07
N TYR A 417 5.50 -15.76 -22.58
CA TYR A 417 4.13 -15.27 -22.67
C TYR A 417 3.68 -15.07 -24.14
N GLU A 418 4.54 -14.46 -24.98
CA GLU A 418 4.25 -14.28 -26.40
C GLU A 418 4.04 -15.63 -27.13
N GLU A 419 4.86 -16.63 -26.81
CA GLU A 419 4.74 -17.95 -27.42
C GLU A 419 3.49 -18.71 -26.99
N LEU A 420 3.10 -18.62 -25.71
CA LEU A 420 1.93 -19.34 -25.21
C LEU A 420 0.61 -18.66 -25.60
N TYR A 421 0.57 -17.33 -25.59
CA TYR A 421 -0.70 -16.59 -25.66
C TYR A 421 -0.80 -15.63 -26.85
N GLY A 422 0.24 -15.51 -27.69
CA GLY A 422 0.20 -14.76 -28.95
C GLY A 422 0.22 -13.24 -28.82
N GLY A 423 0.49 -12.70 -27.60
CA GLY A 423 0.57 -11.28 -27.33
C GLY A 423 1.62 -10.98 -26.26
N LYS A 424 2.01 -9.72 -26.11
CA LYS A 424 2.95 -9.31 -25.06
C LYS A 424 2.23 -9.10 -23.73
N PRO A 425 2.84 -9.51 -22.61
CA PRO A 425 2.33 -9.10 -21.31
C PRO A 425 2.46 -7.60 -21.13
N LYS A 426 1.60 -7.02 -20.30
CA LYS A 426 1.76 -5.62 -19.88
C LYS A 426 2.89 -5.55 -18.84
N LEU A 427 3.90 -4.72 -19.09
CA LEU A 427 4.89 -4.39 -18.08
C LEU A 427 4.35 -3.22 -17.26
N ASP A 428 4.34 -3.37 -15.94
CA ASP A 428 3.81 -2.35 -15.05
C ASP A 428 4.70 -2.15 -13.81
N VAL A 429 4.55 -0.98 -13.18
CA VAL A 429 5.18 -0.63 -11.91
C VAL A 429 4.08 -0.08 -11.01
N ILE A 430 3.91 -0.68 -9.84
CA ILE A 430 2.88 -0.26 -8.91
C ILE A 430 3.36 0.89 -8.00
N HIS A 431 2.50 1.89 -7.77
CA HIS A 431 2.79 2.99 -6.85
C HIS A 431 2.39 2.66 -5.39
N ALA A 432 2.62 1.40 -5.01
CA ALA A 432 2.46 0.83 -3.68
C ALA A 432 3.69 -0.03 -3.35
N GLY A 433 3.82 -0.52 -2.10
CA GLY A 433 4.88 -1.45 -1.73
C GLY A 433 4.47 -2.88 -2.07
N VAL A 434 5.44 -3.72 -2.43
CA VAL A 434 5.36 -5.17 -2.48
C VAL A 434 6.66 -5.78 -1.93
N GLU A 435 6.63 -7.01 -1.46
CA GLU A 435 7.77 -7.67 -0.83
C GLU A 435 9.01 -7.75 -1.71
N CYS A 436 8.83 -7.75 -3.04
CA CYS A 436 9.93 -7.69 -4.02
C CYS A 436 10.95 -6.58 -3.71
N GLY A 437 10.48 -5.41 -3.24
CA GLY A 437 11.36 -4.30 -2.86
C GLY A 437 12.29 -4.66 -1.69
N LEU A 438 11.79 -5.38 -0.71
CA LEU A 438 12.55 -5.82 0.47
C LEU A 438 13.60 -6.87 0.10
N PHE A 439 13.23 -7.86 -0.73
CA PHE A 439 14.19 -8.85 -1.21
C PHE A 439 15.27 -8.25 -2.11
N MET A 440 14.90 -7.34 -3.02
CA MET A 440 15.84 -6.62 -3.89
C MET A 440 16.82 -5.73 -3.10
N ASP A 441 16.38 -5.17 -1.98
CA ASP A 441 17.28 -4.40 -1.11
C ASP A 441 18.28 -5.30 -0.35
N LYS A 442 17.86 -6.47 0.10
CA LYS A 442 18.69 -7.44 0.83
C LYS A 442 19.61 -8.26 -0.10
N MET A 443 19.17 -8.56 -1.33
CA MET A 443 19.86 -9.40 -2.31
C MET A 443 20.16 -8.59 -3.58
N LYS A 444 21.29 -7.89 -3.60
CA LYS A 444 21.60 -6.84 -4.61
C LYS A 444 21.64 -7.33 -6.08
N ASP A 445 21.97 -8.61 -6.30
CA ASP A 445 22.08 -9.19 -7.64
C ASP A 445 20.78 -9.91 -8.09
N LEU A 446 19.76 -9.92 -7.24
CA LEU A 446 18.48 -10.56 -7.52
C LEU A 446 17.77 -9.86 -8.71
N ASP A 447 17.28 -10.65 -9.66
CA ASP A 447 16.40 -10.19 -10.74
C ASP A 447 14.98 -10.71 -10.45
N CYS A 448 14.00 -9.82 -10.34
CA CYS A 448 12.69 -10.11 -9.82
C CYS A 448 11.59 -9.70 -10.80
N VAL A 449 10.54 -10.49 -10.89
CA VAL A 449 9.27 -10.16 -11.56
C VAL A 449 8.12 -10.71 -10.71
N SER A 450 7.08 -9.88 -10.49
CA SER A 450 5.83 -10.30 -9.87
C SER A 450 4.75 -10.51 -10.95
N TYR A 451 3.96 -11.57 -10.78
CA TYR A 451 2.86 -11.95 -11.66
C TYR A 451 1.90 -12.88 -10.91
N GLY A 452 0.74 -13.14 -11.46
CA GLY A 452 -0.21 -14.05 -10.81
C GLY A 452 -1.44 -14.34 -11.67
N PRO A 453 -2.34 -15.17 -11.18
CA PRO A 453 -3.63 -15.43 -11.83
C PRO A 453 -4.61 -14.28 -11.58
N GLN A 454 -5.68 -14.25 -12.37
CA GLN A 454 -6.73 -13.25 -12.22
C GLN A 454 -7.51 -13.44 -10.93
N MET A 455 -7.48 -12.43 -10.08
CA MET A 455 -8.29 -12.29 -8.89
C MET A 455 -9.13 -11.01 -8.94
N TYR A 456 -10.20 -10.95 -8.18
CA TYR A 456 -11.10 -9.80 -8.11
C TYR A 456 -11.52 -9.56 -6.67
N ASP A 457 -11.70 -8.29 -6.33
CA ASP A 457 -12.25 -7.83 -5.06
C ASP A 457 -11.51 -8.40 -3.84
N ILE A 458 -10.17 -8.58 -3.95
CA ILE A 458 -9.30 -9.01 -2.85
C ILE A 458 -9.56 -8.15 -1.60
N HIS A 459 -9.28 -8.68 -0.42
CA HIS A 459 -9.49 -8.02 0.87
C HIS A 459 -10.97 -7.67 1.17
N THR A 460 -11.90 -8.33 0.48
CA THR A 460 -13.34 -8.18 0.72
C THR A 460 -14.06 -9.53 0.75
N PRO A 461 -15.26 -9.62 1.34
CA PRO A 461 -16.06 -10.84 1.28
C PRO A 461 -16.57 -11.24 -0.13
N ASN A 462 -16.22 -10.47 -1.15
CA ASN A 462 -16.52 -10.75 -2.56
C ASN A 462 -15.28 -11.22 -3.33
N GLU A 463 -14.20 -11.54 -2.65
CA GLU A 463 -12.97 -12.02 -3.27
C GLU A 463 -13.20 -13.27 -4.12
N ARG A 464 -12.60 -13.29 -5.32
CA ARG A 464 -12.80 -14.32 -6.32
C ARG A 464 -11.51 -14.66 -7.05
N LEU A 465 -11.24 -15.96 -7.22
CA LEU A 465 -10.14 -16.51 -8.00
C LEU A 465 -10.66 -17.18 -9.26
N HIS A 466 -10.09 -16.85 -10.41
CA HIS A 466 -10.53 -17.34 -11.71
C HIS A 466 -9.82 -18.64 -12.10
N VAL A 467 -10.55 -19.75 -12.24
CA VAL A 467 -10.01 -21.12 -12.45
C VAL A 467 -9.14 -21.24 -13.71
N ASP A 468 -9.63 -20.79 -14.86
CA ASP A 468 -8.87 -20.89 -16.12
C ASP A 468 -7.62 -20.03 -16.10
N SER A 469 -7.62 -18.94 -15.33
CA SER A 469 -6.45 -18.08 -15.13
C SER A 469 -5.37 -18.80 -14.31
N VAL A 470 -5.76 -19.50 -13.23
CA VAL A 470 -4.85 -20.36 -12.46
C VAL A 470 -4.18 -21.39 -13.36
N GLN A 471 -4.96 -22.04 -14.25
CA GLN A 471 -4.41 -23.02 -15.19
C GLN A 471 -3.38 -22.39 -16.13
N ARG A 472 -3.70 -21.24 -16.75
CA ARG A 472 -2.77 -20.55 -17.66
C ARG A 472 -1.52 -20.06 -16.94
N THR A 473 -1.67 -19.47 -15.74
CA THR A 473 -0.54 -19.02 -14.94
C THR A 473 0.35 -20.19 -14.51
N TRP A 474 -0.24 -21.36 -14.21
CA TRP A 474 0.51 -22.58 -13.94
C TRP A 474 1.35 -23.03 -15.14
N GLU A 475 0.74 -23.14 -16.34
CA GLU A 475 1.43 -23.50 -17.57
C GLU A 475 2.58 -22.52 -17.88
N TYR A 476 2.33 -21.23 -17.67
CA TYR A 476 3.30 -20.16 -17.82
C TYR A 476 4.48 -20.33 -16.86
N THR A 477 4.21 -20.55 -15.57
CA THR A 477 5.24 -20.78 -14.54
C THR A 477 6.12 -21.98 -14.87
N LEU A 478 5.52 -23.09 -15.28
CA LEU A 478 6.28 -24.31 -15.66
C LEU A 478 7.18 -24.06 -16.88
N GLU A 479 6.72 -23.36 -17.90
CA GLU A 479 7.52 -23.05 -19.08
C GLU A 479 8.65 -22.06 -18.76
N ILE A 480 8.43 -21.09 -17.86
CA ILE A 480 9.49 -20.21 -17.35
C ILE A 480 10.60 -21.05 -16.67
N LEU A 481 10.24 -21.87 -15.68
CA LEU A 481 11.21 -22.71 -14.95
C LEU A 481 12.02 -23.59 -15.89
N LYS A 482 11.40 -24.15 -16.91
CA LYS A 482 12.04 -24.97 -17.93
C LYS A 482 13.07 -24.20 -18.75
N ARG A 483 12.91 -22.88 -18.96
CA ARG A 483 13.81 -22.02 -19.76
C ARG A 483 14.91 -21.34 -18.97
N LEU A 484 14.82 -21.32 -17.66
CA LEU A 484 15.86 -20.76 -16.80
C LEU A 484 17.02 -21.76 -16.62
N LYS A 485 17.91 -21.79 -17.62
CA LYS A 485 19.10 -22.66 -17.65
C LYS A 485 20.39 -21.88 -17.62
#